data_bdc5ea75962d2cf0f0db99b8422225ec
#
_entry.id   bdc5ea75962d2cf0f0db99b8422225ec
#
_cell.length_a   1.000
_cell.length_b   1.000
_cell.length_c   1.000
_cell.angle_alpha   90.00
_cell.angle_beta   90.00
_cell.angle_gamma   90.00
#
_symmetry.space_group_name_H-M   'P 1'
#
loop_
_entity.id
_entity.type
_entity.pdbx_description
1 polymer ?
#
loop_
_entity_poly.entity_id
_entity_poly.type
_entity_poly.pdbx_seq_one_letter_code
_entity_poly.pdbx_strand_id
1 'polypeptide(L)'
;MFGLFGKKKAAFDLAEGNRHVAPGLALLETGQGAELAALYAGLAPADRMHFLDGLGQLSEIGAPLPALGEHPALYAIAGALHYVWAHRLRGFATADRTSQAQVRDMVEMAAVSEDLLAAAAEATPADSALHGFRFRAMMLTRAPAGGFEAVTADLRASGEANVLAELARMNYLAPKWHGSVGEMHAAAENAMDGAPNASFLALKARAWIEEWLYQTAMNEDEAEIAAFREKVRSEAFRAEVAALDDRFRREFTANPDLSFAE
;
A
#
# COMPACT_ATOMS: atom_id res chain seq x y z
N MET A 1 -12.55 25.96 34.82
CA MET A 1 -12.45 26.78 33.59
C MET A 1 -11.58 26.02 32.61
N PHE A 2 -12.15 25.03 31.91
CA PHE A 2 -11.50 24.24 30.87
C PHE A 2 -12.48 24.13 29.69
N GLY A 3 -12.48 25.15 28.88
CA GLY A 3 -13.21 25.17 27.62
C GLY A 3 -12.36 25.93 26.62
N LEU A 4 -11.52 25.22 25.86
CA LEU A 4 -10.89 25.80 24.67
C LEU A 4 -10.12 24.71 23.87
N PHE A 5 -10.85 23.71 23.39
CA PHE A 5 -10.45 23.04 22.15
C PHE A 5 -11.74 22.70 21.41
N GLY A 6 -12.24 23.67 20.67
CA GLY A 6 -13.15 23.41 19.58
C GLY A 6 -12.41 22.47 18.62
N LYS A 7 -12.70 21.16 18.72
CA LYS A 7 -12.24 20.18 17.74
C LYS A 7 -12.88 20.54 16.41
N LYS A 8 -12.23 21.37 15.58
CA LYS A 8 -12.36 21.21 14.14
C LYS A 8 -11.95 19.76 13.89
N LYS A 9 -12.92 18.88 13.55
CA LYS A 9 -12.59 17.61 12.93
C LYS A 9 -11.74 17.99 11.74
N ALA A 10 -10.44 17.68 11.77
CA ALA A 10 -9.63 17.71 10.57
C ALA A 10 -10.38 16.80 9.59
N ALA A 11 -10.86 17.37 8.49
CA ALA A 11 -11.42 16.56 7.42
C ALA A 11 -10.27 15.68 6.96
N PHE A 12 -10.47 14.35 7.06
CA PHE A 12 -9.50 13.40 6.55
C PHE A 12 -9.44 13.59 5.03
N ASP A 13 -8.28 13.92 4.50
CA ASP A 13 -8.09 14.10 3.07
C ASP A 13 -7.98 12.73 2.41
N LEU A 14 -9.07 12.29 1.77
CA LEU A 14 -9.12 11.04 1.02
C LEU A 14 -8.25 11.05 -0.25
N ALA A 15 -7.83 12.22 -0.70
CA ALA A 15 -6.87 12.38 -1.79
C ALA A 15 -5.42 12.25 -1.33
N GLU A 16 -5.18 12.12 -0.01
CA GLU A 16 -3.85 12.00 0.59
C GLU A 16 -2.88 13.14 0.16
N GLY A 17 -3.42 14.35 -0.06
CA GLY A 17 -2.65 15.50 -0.56
C GLY A 17 -2.30 15.43 -2.05
N ASN A 18 -2.63 14.36 -2.77
CA ASN A 18 -2.28 14.21 -4.18
C ASN A 18 -3.15 15.12 -5.06
N ARG A 19 -2.54 16.19 -5.59
CA ARG A 19 -3.20 17.20 -6.43
C ARG A 19 -3.78 16.65 -7.75
N HIS A 20 -3.37 15.45 -8.17
CA HIS A 20 -3.82 14.84 -9.42
C HIS A 20 -5.11 14.04 -9.27
N VAL A 21 -5.53 13.73 -8.05
CA VAL A 21 -6.72 12.90 -7.78
C VAL A 21 -7.99 13.60 -8.26
N ALA A 22 -8.19 14.89 -7.95
CA ALA A 22 -9.39 15.60 -8.36
C ALA A 22 -9.52 15.73 -9.91
N PRO A 23 -8.47 16.12 -10.66
CA PRO A 23 -8.49 16.05 -12.13
C PRO A 23 -8.75 14.63 -12.66
N GLY A 24 -8.10 13.61 -12.09
CA GLY A 24 -8.29 12.22 -12.48
C GLY A 24 -9.72 11.72 -12.26
N LEU A 25 -10.35 12.09 -11.15
CA LEU A 25 -11.73 11.76 -10.85
C LEU A 25 -12.69 12.37 -11.88
N ALA A 26 -12.49 13.64 -12.27
CA ALA A 26 -13.28 14.30 -13.29
C ALA A 26 -13.16 13.61 -14.67
N LEU A 27 -11.95 13.17 -15.04
CA LEU A 27 -11.71 12.39 -16.27
C LEU A 27 -12.39 11.01 -16.22
N LEU A 28 -12.35 10.35 -15.05
CA LEU A 28 -13.02 9.08 -14.82
C LEU A 28 -14.53 9.22 -14.97
N GLU A 29 -15.14 10.19 -14.30
CA GLU A 29 -16.59 10.45 -14.30
C GLU A 29 -17.13 10.85 -15.68
N THR A 30 -16.30 11.52 -16.48
CA THR A 30 -16.67 11.94 -17.84
C THR A 30 -16.30 10.94 -18.94
N GLY A 31 -15.71 9.78 -18.54
CA GLY A 31 -15.34 8.72 -19.47
C GLY A 31 -14.16 9.05 -20.39
N GLN A 32 -13.34 10.05 -20.03
CA GLN A 32 -12.18 10.50 -20.82
C GLN A 32 -10.97 9.58 -20.57
N GLY A 33 -11.03 8.35 -21.08
CA GLY A 33 -10.06 7.30 -20.78
C GLY A 33 -8.65 7.59 -21.28
N ALA A 34 -8.51 8.16 -22.48
CA ALA A 34 -7.19 8.48 -23.05
C ALA A 34 -6.43 9.53 -22.22
N GLU A 35 -7.14 10.59 -21.79
CA GLU A 35 -6.60 11.66 -20.97
C GLU A 35 -6.27 11.14 -19.54
N LEU A 36 -7.12 10.26 -18.99
CA LEU A 36 -6.87 9.64 -17.71
C LEU A 36 -5.63 8.73 -17.76
N ALA A 37 -5.48 7.94 -18.82
CA ALA A 37 -4.29 7.12 -19.04
C ALA A 37 -3.02 7.97 -19.19
N ALA A 38 -3.10 9.08 -19.92
CA ALA A 38 -1.99 10.01 -20.10
C ALA A 38 -1.60 10.69 -18.78
N LEU A 39 -2.58 11.12 -17.99
CA LEU A 39 -2.35 11.68 -16.65
C LEU A 39 -1.60 10.67 -15.77
N TYR A 40 -2.10 9.44 -15.67
CA TYR A 40 -1.47 8.38 -14.88
C TYR A 40 -0.03 8.09 -15.33
N ALA A 41 0.20 7.94 -16.62
CA ALA A 41 1.52 7.65 -17.18
C ALA A 41 2.55 8.76 -16.89
N GLY A 42 2.10 10.01 -16.78
CA GLY A 42 2.94 11.16 -16.46
C GLY A 42 3.34 11.30 -14.99
N LEU A 43 2.77 10.48 -14.09
CA LEU A 43 3.08 10.55 -12.65
C LEU A 43 4.37 9.81 -12.30
N ALA A 44 5.06 10.29 -11.26
CA ALA A 44 6.15 9.55 -10.65
C ALA A 44 5.64 8.23 -10.01
N PRO A 45 6.47 7.18 -9.89
CA PRO A 45 6.03 5.86 -9.40
C PRO A 45 5.28 5.87 -8.08
N ALA A 46 5.76 6.59 -7.07
CA ALA A 46 5.08 6.70 -5.78
C ALA A 46 3.76 7.47 -5.88
N ASP A 47 3.73 8.55 -6.69
CA ASP A 47 2.51 9.35 -6.91
C ASP A 47 1.42 8.55 -7.62
N ARG A 48 1.76 7.58 -8.48
CA ARG A 48 0.79 6.68 -9.11
C ARG A 48 0.01 5.90 -8.07
N MET A 49 0.67 5.38 -7.01
CA MET A 49 -0.04 4.63 -5.96
C MET A 49 -0.99 5.51 -5.17
N HIS A 50 -0.54 6.70 -4.73
CA HIS A 50 -1.42 7.66 -4.04
C HIS A 50 -2.58 8.12 -4.92
N PHE A 51 -2.32 8.35 -6.21
CA PHE A 51 -3.34 8.71 -7.18
C PHE A 51 -4.41 7.63 -7.31
N LEU A 52 -4.00 6.36 -7.43
CA LEU A 52 -4.92 5.23 -7.55
C LEU A 52 -5.71 5.00 -6.25
N ASP A 53 -5.06 5.10 -5.10
CA ASP A 53 -5.73 5.04 -3.79
C ASP A 53 -6.79 6.15 -3.67
N GLY A 54 -6.42 7.40 -3.98
CA GLY A 54 -7.33 8.54 -3.93
C GLY A 54 -8.51 8.41 -4.89
N LEU A 55 -8.28 7.98 -6.13
CA LEU A 55 -9.37 7.71 -7.08
C LEU A 55 -10.33 6.65 -6.54
N GLY A 56 -9.81 5.54 -6.02
CA GLY A 56 -10.63 4.46 -5.48
C GLY A 56 -11.40 4.85 -4.22
N GLN A 57 -10.85 5.76 -3.39
CA GLN A 57 -11.53 6.26 -2.21
C GLN A 57 -12.65 7.25 -2.55
N LEU A 58 -12.46 8.09 -3.56
CA LEU A 58 -13.40 9.16 -3.91
C LEU A 58 -14.43 8.74 -4.97
N SER A 59 -14.11 7.78 -5.85
CA SER A 59 -15.09 7.27 -6.82
C SER A 59 -16.23 6.50 -6.15
N GLU A 60 -17.38 6.45 -6.80
CA GLU A 60 -18.49 5.59 -6.37
C GLU A 60 -18.10 4.10 -6.58
N ILE A 61 -18.48 3.22 -5.65
CA ILE A 61 -18.23 1.78 -5.78
C ILE A 61 -19.03 1.24 -6.96
N GLY A 62 -18.34 0.61 -7.91
CA GLY A 62 -18.96 0.10 -9.12
C GLY A 62 -19.30 1.17 -10.16
N ALA A 63 -18.72 2.39 -10.02
CA ALA A 63 -18.87 3.43 -11.04
C ALA A 63 -18.47 2.90 -12.43
N PRO A 64 -19.15 3.35 -13.51
CA PRO A 64 -18.76 2.99 -14.85
C PRO A 64 -17.32 3.39 -15.12
N LEU A 65 -16.51 2.42 -15.54
CA LEU A 65 -15.14 2.69 -15.95
C LEU A 65 -15.11 3.04 -17.45
N PRO A 66 -14.18 3.91 -17.89
CA PRO A 66 -13.95 4.13 -19.31
C PRO A 66 -13.70 2.81 -20.02
N ALA A 67 -14.07 2.68 -21.27
CA ALA A 67 -13.74 1.52 -22.07
C ALA A 67 -12.23 1.30 -22.01
N LEU A 68 -11.80 0.10 -21.59
CA LEU A 68 -10.38 -0.19 -21.34
C LEU A 68 -9.54 -0.05 -22.63
N GLY A 69 -10.14 -0.36 -23.77
CA GLY A 69 -9.58 -0.10 -25.09
C GLY A 69 -8.15 -0.60 -25.26
N GLU A 70 -7.33 0.17 -25.97
CA GLU A 70 -5.92 -0.12 -26.23
C GLU A 70 -4.96 0.53 -25.23
N HIS A 71 -5.46 1.11 -24.14
CA HIS A 71 -4.63 1.80 -23.15
C HIS A 71 -4.33 0.92 -21.93
N PRO A 72 -3.13 0.30 -21.84
CA PRO A 72 -2.77 -0.57 -20.70
C PRO A 72 -2.92 0.10 -19.32
N ALA A 73 -2.67 1.40 -19.24
CA ALA A 73 -2.83 2.17 -18.00
C ALA A 73 -4.29 2.13 -17.48
N LEU A 74 -5.29 1.98 -18.33
CA LEU A 74 -6.68 1.87 -17.88
C LEU A 74 -6.96 0.54 -17.18
N TYR A 75 -6.27 -0.54 -17.54
CA TYR A 75 -6.34 -1.81 -16.82
C TYR A 75 -5.72 -1.68 -15.42
N ALA A 76 -4.59 -0.96 -15.30
CA ALA A 76 -3.97 -0.68 -14.00
C ALA A 76 -4.89 0.16 -13.11
N ILE A 77 -5.49 1.21 -13.65
CA ILE A 77 -6.44 2.07 -12.95
C ILE A 77 -7.67 1.26 -12.54
N ALA A 78 -8.29 0.53 -13.46
CA ALA A 78 -9.46 -0.28 -13.17
C ALA A 78 -9.17 -1.34 -12.10
N GLY A 79 -8.04 -2.04 -12.20
CA GLY A 79 -7.64 -3.04 -11.22
C GLY A 79 -7.41 -2.44 -9.83
N ALA A 80 -6.72 -1.30 -9.74
CA ALA A 80 -6.52 -0.61 -8.48
C ALA A 80 -7.84 -0.12 -7.86
N LEU A 81 -8.76 0.43 -8.67
CA LEU A 81 -10.08 0.85 -8.21
C LEU A 81 -10.86 -0.33 -7.63
N HIS A 82 -10.88 -1.48 -8.30
CA HIS A 82 -11.55 -2.69 -7.80
C HIS A 82 -10.95 -3.16 -6.47
N TYR A 83 -9.62 -3.09 -6.30
CA TYR A 83 -8.99 -3.38 -5.01
C TYR A 83 -9.47 -2.43 -3.89
N VAL A 84 -9.47 -1.12 -4.15
CA VAL A 84 -9.90 -0.14 -3.14
C VAL A 84 -11.39 -0.29 -2.84
N TRP A 85 -12.22 -0.55 -3.84
CA TRP A 85 -13.65 -0.83 -3.65
C TRP A 85 -13.89 -2.12 -2.87
N ALA A 86 -13.09 -3.16 -3.09
CA ALA A 86 -13.13 -4.40 -2.29
C ALA A 86 -12.92 -4.11 -0.81
N HIS A 87 -11.93 -3.29 -0.47
CA HIS A 87 -11.69 -2.84 0.91
C HIS A 87 -12.85 -2.02 1.48
N ARG A 88 -13.43 -1.12 0.70
CA ARG A 88 -14.59 -0.32 1.11
C ARG A 88 -15.83 -1.18 1.35
N LEU A 89 -16.07 -2.21 0.53
CA LEU A 89 -17.15 -3.19 0.72
C LEU A 89 -16.98 -3.99 2.01
N ARG A 90 -15.75 -4.41 2.32
CA ARG A 90 -15.43 -5.08 3.58
C ARG A 90 -15.73 -4.17 4.79
N GLY A 91 -15.45 -2.87 4.66
CA GLY A 91 -15.53 -1.91 5.76
C GLY A 91 -14.38 -2.05 6.77
N PHE A 92 -14.49 -1.31 7.88
CA PHE A 92 -13.45 -1.19 8.91
C PHE A 92 -13.69 -2.10 10.13
N ALA A 93 -14.71 -2.95 10.09
CA ALA A 93 -15.00 -3.87 11.19
C ALA A 93 -13.91 -4.93 11.33
N THR A 94 -13.73 -5.45 12.55
CA THR A 94 -12.89 -6.62 12.81
C THR A 94 -13.44 -7.86 12.09
N ALA A 95 -12.62 -8.86 11.88
CA ALA A 95 -13.00 -10.04 11.10
C ALA A 95 -14.26 -10.76 11.67
N ASP A 96 -14.37 -10.81 13.00
CA ASP A 96 -15.52 -11.37 13.72
C ASP A 96 -16.82 -10.57 13.56
N ARG A 97 -16.72 -9.30 13.16
CA ARG A 97 -17.86 -8.40 12.92
C ARG A 97 -18.15 -8.15 11.45
N THR A 98 -17.34 -8.70 10.56
CA THR A 98 -17.54 -8.59 9.12
C THR A 98 -18.50 -9.70 8.68
N SER A 99 -19.61 -9.35 8.02
CA SER A 99 -20.59 -10.35 7.56
C SER A 99 -20.02 -11.19 6.42
N GLN A 100 -20.54 -12.42 6.29
CA GLN A 100 -20.15 -13.31 5.19
C GLN A 100 -20.44 -12.68 3.80
N ALA A 101 -21.52 -11.90 3.70
CA ALA A 101 -21.82 -11.16 2.47
C ALA A 101 -20.72 -10.16 2.12
N GLN A 102 -20.30 -9.35 3.09
CA GLN A 102 -19.20 -8.39 2.88
C GLN A 102 -17.88 -9.09 2.48
N VAL A 103 -17.58 -10.24 3.11
CA VAL A 103 -16.38 -11.03 2.74
C VAL A 103 -16.48 -11.55 1.32
N ARG A 104 -17.64 -12.11 0.93
CA ARG A 104 -17.86 -12.59 -0.44
C ARG A 104 -17.71 -11.46 -1.45
N ASP A 105 -18.40 -10.34 -1.24
CA ASP A 105 -18.41 -9.20 -2.17
C ASP A 105 -16.99 -8.60 -2.29
N MET A 106 -16.22 -8.55 -1.17
CA MET A 106 -14.81 -8.17 -1.17
C MET A 106 -13.97 -9.11 -2.04
N VAL A 107 -14.11 -10.43 -1.84
CA VAL A 107 -13.30 -11.44 -2.56
C VAL A 107 -13.62 -11.43 -4.05
N GLU A 108 -14.89 -11.33 -4.43
CA GLU A 108 -15.32 -11.23 -5.83
C GLU A 108 -14.72 -9.98 -6.50
N MET A 109 -14.77 -8.83 -5.83
CA MET A 109 -14.20 -7.58 -6.34
C MET A 109 -12.66 -7.65 -6.42
N ALA A 110 -12.00 -8.27 -5.43
CA ALA A 110 -10.56 -8.46 -5.43
C ALA A 110 -10.08 -9.42 -6.53
N ALA A 111 -10.86 -10.44 -6.86
CA ALA A 111 -10.54 -11.32 -7.99
C ALA A 111 -10.56 -10.56 -9.33
N VAL A 112 -11.57 -9.71 -9.56
CA VAL A 112 -11.58 -8.82 -10.74
C VAL A 112 -10.37 -7.90 -10.76
N SER A 113 -9.96 -7.38 -9.59
CA SER A 113 -8.73 -6.58 -9.47
C SER A 113 -7.50 -7.36 -9.94
N GLU A 114 -7.32 -8.60 -9.48
CA GLU A 114 -6.16 -9.43 -9.87
C GLU A 114 -6.10 -9.66 -11.38
N ASP A 115 -7.21 -10.00 -12.01
CA ASP A 115 -7.28 -10.25 -13.46
C ASP A 115 -6.89 -8.98 -14.25
N LEU A 116 -7.42 -7.82 -13.86
CA LEU A 116 -7.11 -6.54 -14.51
C LEU A 116 -5.65 -6.12 -14.31
N LEU A 117 -5.12 -6.29 -13.09
CA LEU A 117 -3.74 -5.96 -12.77
C LEU A 117 -2.75 -6.92 -13.45
N ALA A 118 -3.10 -8.20 -13.62
CA ALA A 118 -2.31 -9.15 -14.37
C ALA A 118 -2.22 -8.76 -15.86
N ALA A 119 -3.37 -8.44 -16.48
CA ALA A 119 -3.40 -7.97 -17.87
C ALA A 119 -2.61 -6.66 -18.06
N ALA A 120 -2.67 -5.74 -17.10
CA ALA A 120 -1.88 -4.51 -17.14
C ALA A 120 -0.37 -4.80 -17.04
N ALA A 121 0.04 -5.79 -16.21
CA ALA A 121 1.45 -6.13 -16.01
C ALA A 121 2.11 -6.72 -17.27
N GLU A 122 1.36 -7.45 -18.08
CA GLU A 122 1.87 -7.95 -19.37
C GLU A 122 2.21 -6.80 -20.31
N ALA A 123 1.43 -5.73 -20.30
CA ALA A 123 1.61 -4.59 -21.20
C ALA A 123 2.53 -3.50 -20.66
N THR A 124 2.63 -3.34 -19.33
CA THR A 124 3.43 -2.32 -18.66
C THR A 124 4.26 -2.91 -17.51
N PRO A 125 5.18 -3.85 -17.77
CA PRO A 125 5.91 -4.55 -16.72
C PRO A 125 6.85 -3.63 -15.91
N ALA A 126 7.18 -2.45 -16.42
CA ALA A 126 8.02 -1.47 -15.73
C ALA A 126 7.26 -0.62 -14.69
N ASP A 127 5.94 -0.74 -14.59
CA ASP A 127 5.14 0.05 -13.66
C ASP A 127 5.15 -0.57 -12.25
N SER A 128 5.98 -0.05 -11.36
CA SER A 128 6.11 -0.54 -9.98
C SER A 128 4.84 -0.32 -9.14
N ALA A 129 4.04 0.71 -9.42
CA ALA A 129 2.79 0.94 -8.72
C ALA A 129 1.79 -0.18 -8.98
N LEU A 130 1.75 -0.67 -10.22
CA LEU A 130 0.96 -1.84 -10.60
C LEU A 130 1.32 -3.08 -9.77
N HIS A 131 2.61 -3.38 -9.62
CA HIS A 131 3.07 -4.50 -8.80
C HIS A 131 2.73 -4.31 -7.33
N GLY A 132 2.79 -3.08 -6.82
CA GLY A 132 2.32 -2.73 -5.48
C GLY A 132 0.84 -3.08 -5.27
N PHE A 133 -0.03 -2.76 -6.23
CA PHE A 133 -1.45 -3.13 -6.17
C PHE A 133 -1.68 -4.64 -6.35
N ARG A 134 -0.87 -5.34 -7.14
CA ARG A 134 -0.93 -6.81 -7.23
C ARG A 134 -0.69 -7.45 -5.86
N PHE A 135 0.34 -7.04 -5.09
CA PHE A 135 0.53 -7.53 -3.71
C PHE A 135 -0.69 -7.24 -2.84
N ARG A 136 -1.27 -6.04 -2.94
CA ARG A 136 -2.44 -5.66 -2.15
C ARG A 136 -3.68 -6.50 -2.51
N ALA A 137 -3.92 -6.77 -3.79
CA ALA A 137 -5.03 -7.63 -4.22
C ALA A 137 -4.84 -9.06 -3.72
N MET A 138 -3.64 -9.61 -3.86
CA MET A 138 -3.28 -10.94 -3.37
C MET A 138 -3.43 -11.12 -1.85
N MET A 139 -3.39 -10.03 -1.05
CA MET A 139 -3.70 -10.12 0.39
C MET A 139 -5.17 -10.46 0.65
N LEU A 140 -6.09 -10.08 -0.25
CA LEU A 140 -7.53 -10.31 -0.10
C LEU A 140 -8.01 -11.61 -0.72
N THR A 141 -7.23 -12.18 -1.61
CA THR A 141 -7.53 -13.40 -2.33
C THR A 141 -6.60 -14.53 -1.88
N ARG A 142 -6.86 -15.72 -2.34
CA ARG A 142 -5.97 -16.85 -2.15
C ARG A 142 -5.01 -16.91 -3.33
N ALA A 143 -3.89 -16.19 -3.22
CA ALA A 143 -2.89 -16.17 -4.28
C ALA A 143 -2.50 -17.59 -4.73
N PRO A 144 -2.30 -17.82 -6.04
CA PRO A 144 -1.77 -19.09 -6.53
C PRO A 144 -0.36 -19.34 -6.00
N ALA A 145 0.02 -20.62 -5.87
CA ALA A 145 1.38 -20.97 -5.49
C ALA A 145 2.41 -20.33 -6.43
N GLY A 146 3.45 -19.70 -5.87
CA GLY A 146 4.46 -18.97 -6.64
C GLY A 146 4.05 -17.57 -7.12
N GLY A 147 2.83 -17.14 -6.86
CA GLY A 147 2.35 -15.81 -7.29
C GLY A 147 3.12 -14.67 -6.63
N PHE A 148 3.42 -14.78 -5.34
CA PHE A 148 4.21 -13.78 -4.62
C PHE A 148 5.62 -13.62 -5.17
N GLU A 149 6.30 -14.73 -5.45
CA GLU A 149 7.65 -14.74 -6.02
C GLU A 149 7.66 -14.13 -7.42
N ALA A 150 6.66 -14.44 -8.24
CA ALA A 150 6.51 -13.87 -9.57
C ALA A 150 6.33 -12.34 -9.52
N VAL A 151 5.40 -11.83 -8.70
CA VAL A 151 5.19 -10.38 -8.54
C VAL A 151 6.42 -9.71 -7.94
N THR A 152 7.15 -10.39 -7.02
CA THR A 152 8.40 -9.87 -6.48
C THR A 152 9.48 -9.76 -7.55
N ALA A 153 9.59 -10.74 -8.45
CA ALA A 153 10.52 -10.69 -9.58
C ALA A 153 10.15 -9.56 -10.55
N ASP A 154 8.87 -9.40 -10.86
CA ASP A 154 8.36 -8.32 -11.72
C ASP A 154 8.66 -6.94 -11.12
N LEU A 155 8.40 -6.74 -9.81
CA LEU A 155 8.71 -5.48 -9.13
C LEU A 155 10.21 -5.14 -9.21
N ARG A 156 11.08 -6.12 -9.01
CA ARG A 156 12.53 -5.92 -9.15
C ARG A 156 12.95 -5.62 -10.58
N ALA A 157 12.34 -6.30 -11.55
CA ALA A 157 12.61 -6.12 -12.97
C ALA A 157 12.10 -4.77 -13.50
N SER A 158 11.11 -4.13 -12.84
CA SER A 158 10.62 -2.81 -13.22
C SER A 158 11.71 -1.73 -13.21
N GLY A 159 12.71 -1.88 -12.32
CA GLY A 159 13.79 -0.92 -12.14
C GLY A 159 13.36 0.40 -11.50
N GLU A 160 12.08 0.56 -11.16
CA GLU A 160 11.56 1.74 -10.47
C GLU A 160 11.68 1.58 -8.94
N ALA A 161 12.26 2.57 -8.29
CA ALA A 161 12.28 2.64 -6.82
C ALA A 161 10.95 3.18 -6.32
N ASN A 162 10.13 2.31 -5.72
CA ASN A 162 8.82 2.67 -5.20
C ASN A 162 8.63 2.12 -3.78
N VAL A 163 8.77 3.00 -2.79
CA VAL A 163 8.64 2.62 -1.37
C VAL A 163 7.26 2.07 -1.03
N LEU A 164 6.20 2.55 -1.69
CA LEU A 164 4.83 2.08 -1.43
C LEU A 164 4.60 0.68 -2.00
N ALA A 165 5.22 0.35 -3.14
CA ALA A 165 5.19 -0.99 -3.68
C ALA A 165 5.94 -1.98 -2.78
N GLU A 166 7.12 -1.59 -2.26
CA GLU A 166 7.85 -2.39 -1.29
C GLU A 166 7.10 -2.51 0.05
N LEU A 167 6.40 -1.46 0.48
CA LEU A 167 5.50 -1.51 1.64
C LEU A 167 4.37 -2.53 1.43
N ALA A 168 3.77 -2.57 0.24
CA ALA A 168 2.73 -3.55 -0.08
C ALA A 168 3.30 -4.98 -0.07
N ARG A 169 4.50 -5.20 -0.62
CA ARG A 169 5.21 -6.49 -0.58
C ARG A 169 5.51 -6.92 0.85
N MET A 170 6.04 -6.02 1.67
CA MET A 170 6.30 -6.26 3.10
C MET A 170 5.02 -6.61 3.86
N ASN A 171 3.94 -5.86 3.63
CA ASN A 171 2.66 -6.10 4.28
C ASN A 171 2.07 -7.47 3.92
N TYR A 172 2.24 -7.94 2.67
CA TYR A 172 1.81 -9.28 2.27
C TYR A 172 2.47 -10.36 3.15
N LEU A 173 3.74 -10.16 3.53
CA LEU A 173 4.51 -11.05 4.39
C LEU A 173 4.26 -10.83 5.89
N ALA A 174 3.37 -9.93 6.27
CA ALA A 174 3.02 -9.76 7.68
C ALA A 174 2.23 -10.97 8.22
N PRO A 175 2.38 -11.32 9.52
CA PRO A 175 1.74 -12.51 10.10
C PRO A 175 0.20 -12.47 10.06
N LYS A 176 -0.39 -11.29 9.98
CA LYS A 176 -1.85 -11.12 9.78
C LYS A 176 -2.35 -11.49 8.38
N TRP A 177 -1.44 -11.72 7.42
CA TRP A 177 -1.75 -12.09 6.05
C TRP A 177 -1.16 -13.46 5.70
N HIS A 178 0.00 -13.52 5.03
CA HIS A 178 0.50 -14.75 4.42
C HIS A 178 1.91 -15.14 4.87
N GLY A 179 2.51 -14.39 5.80
CA GLY A 179 3.88 -14.63 6.24
C GLY A 179 4.05 -14.66 7.75
N SER A 180 5.23 -14.24 8.19
CA SER A 180 5.66 -14.21 9.58
C SER A 180 6.33 -12.89 9.94
N VAL A 181 6.53 -12.63 11.24
CA VAL A 181 7.29 -11.47 11.72
C VAL A 181 8.68 -11.44 11.09
N GLY A 182 9.36 -12.60 11.02
CA GLY A 182 10.71 -12.70 10.44
C GLY A 182 10.75 -12.37 8.95
N GLU A 183 9.82 -12.91 8.16
CA GLU A 183 9.74 -12.63 6.71
C GLU A 183 9.41 -11.17 6.43
N MET A 184 8.50 -10.59 7.20
CA MET A 184 8.16 -9.17 7.10
C MET A 184 9.37 -8.25 7.35
N HIS A 185 10.13 -8.50 8.44
CA HIS A 185 11.33 -7.73 8.74
C HIS A 185 12.42 -7.93 7.69
N ALA A 186 12.65 -9.16 7.24
CA ALA A 186 13.60 -9.44 6.16
C ALA A 186 13.23 -8.73 4.86
N ALA A 187 11.93 -8.65 4.55
CA ALA A 187 11.46 -7.89 3.39
C ALA A 187 11.75 -6.39 3.51
N ALA A 188 11.56 -5.79 4.69
CA ALA A 188 11.89 -4.39 4.95
C ALA A 188 13.40 -4.13 4.80
N GLU A 189 14.23 -5.00 5.37
CA GLU A 189 15.70 -4.89 5.30
C GLU A 189 16.20 -5.03 3.85
N ASN A 190 15.73 -6.03 3.12
CA ASN A 190 16.08 -6.24 1.73
C ASN A 190 15.67 -5.06 0.82
N ALA A 191 14.57 -4.38 1.12
CA ALA A 191 14.16 -3.20 0.38
C ALA A 191 15.01 -1.96 0.70
N MET A 192 15.57 -1.87 1.91
CA MET A 192 16.48 -0.79 2.29
C MET A 192 17.88 -0.97 1.74
N ASP A 193 18.29 -2.22 1.48
CA ASP A 193 19.59 -2.54 0.92
C ASP A 193 19.65 -2.09 -0.55
N GLY A 194 20.49 -1.09 -0.85
CA GLY A 194 20.57 -0.52 -2.18
C GLY A 194 19.46 0.49 -2.52
N ALA A 195 18.63 0.87 -1.53
CA ALA A 195 17.61 1.89 -1.72
C ALA A 195 18.19 3.25 -2.12
N PRO A 196 17.54 3.96 -3.05
CA PRO A 196 18.09 5.20 -3.59
C PRO A 196 17.93 6.39 -2.63
N ASN A 197 17.10 6.28 -1.60
CA ASN A 197 16.79 7.42 -0.72
C ASN A 197 16.26 7.00 0.66
N ALA A 198 16.22 7.98 1.57
CA ALA A 198 15.81 7.80 2.97
C ALA A 198 14.37 7.34 3.18
N SER A 199 13.46 7.50 2.20
CA SER A 199 12.07 7.10 2.38
C SER A 199 11.92 5.61 2.63
N PHE A 200 12.84 4.79 2.11
CA PHE A 200 12.85 3.34 2.36
C PHE A 200 13.14 2.96 3.80
N LEU A 201 13.77 3.85 4.58
CA LEU A 201 13.98 3.63 6.02
C LEU A 201 12.64 3.54 6.79
N ALA A 202 11.58 4.16 6.25
CA ALA A 202 10.25 4.06 6.82
C ALA A 202 9.70 2.63 6.84
N LEU A 203 10.18 1.74 5.95
CA LEU A 203 9.78 0.33 5.93
C LEU A 203 10.19 -0.39 7.22
N LYS A 204 11.38 -0.11 7.76
CA LYS A 204 11.82 -0.69 9.04
C LYS A 204 10.92 -0.23 10.19
N ALA A 205 10.64 1.07 10.25
CA ALA A 205 9.74 1.62 11.27
C ALA A 205 8.33 1.03 11.13
N ARG A 206 7.85 0.86 9.89
CA ARG A 206 6.56 0.24 9.62
C ARG A 206 6.52 -1.23 10.02
N ALA A 207 7.58 -1.99 9.77
CA ALA A 207 7.68 -3.38 10.21
C ALA A 207 7.60 -3.50 11.74
N TRP A 208 8.25 -2.61 12.51
CA TRP A 208 8.10 -2.57 13.97
C TRP A 208 6.68 -2.25 14.42
N ILE A 209 5.99 -1.33 13.75
CA ILE A 209 4.59 -0.99 14.05
C ILE A 209 3.68 -2.19 13.77
N GLU A 210 3.85 -2.89 12.64
CA GLU A 210 3.06 -4.06 12.29
C GLU A 210 3.34 -5.23 13.26
N GLU A 211 4.60 -5.45 13.66
CA GLU A 211 4.94 -6.43 14.70
C GLU A 211 4.26 -6.07 16.03
N TRP A 212 4.30 -4.80 16.43
CA TRP A 212 3.65 -4.34 17.65
C TRP A 212 2.14 -4.56 17.60
N LEU A 213 1.48 -4.22 16.49
CA LEU A 213 0.05 -4.46 16.31
C LEU A 213 -0.29 -5.94 16.38
N TYR A 214 0.49 -6.79 15.72
CA TYR A 214 0.30 -8.23 15.75
C TYR A 214 0.44 -8.76 17.18
N GLN A 215 1.53 -8.45 17.87
CA GLN A 215 1.83 -8.94 19.21
C GLN A 215 0.86 -8.43 20.29
N THR A 216 0.23 -7.29 20.09
CA THR A 216 -0.67 -6.69 21.10
C THR A 216 -2.14 -6.94 20.85
N ALA A 217 -2.55 -7.24 19.61
CA ALA A 217 -3.95 -7.32 19.24
C ALA A 217 -4.37 -8.65 18.56
N MET A 218 -3.42 -9.46 18.10
CA MET A 218 -3.73 -10.63 17.27
C MET A 218 -3.02 -11.92 17.73
N ASN A 219 -1.86 -11.81 18.37
CA ASN A 219 -1.11 -12.98 18.85
C ASN A 219 -1.72 -13.49 20.16
N GLU A 220 -1.89 -14.79 20.27
CA GLU A 220 -2.41 -15.48 21.46
C GLU A 220 -1.29 -16.24 22.21
N ASP A 221 -0.07 -16.29 21.67
CA ASP A 221 1.07 -16.94 22.32
C ASP A 221 1.68 -16.02 23.39
N GLU A 222 1.39 -16.32 24.65
CA GLU A 222 1.88 -15.52 25.79
C GLU A 222 3.40 -15.48 25.87
N ALA A 223 4.12 -16.52 25.44
CA ALA A 223 5.58 -16.55 25.47
C ALA A 223 6.18 -15.62 24.42
N GLU A 224 5.64 -15.62 23.21
CA GLU A 224 6.04 -14.69 22.16
C GLU A 224 5.72 -13.24 22.54
N ILE A 225 4.54 -12.97 23.10
CA ILE A 225 4.14 -11.65 23.58
C ILE A 225 5.10 -11.16 24.69
N ALA A 226 5.48 -12.04 25.63
CA ALA A 226 6.41 -11.71 26.70
C ALA A 226 7.80 -11.40 26.13
N ALA A 227 8.31 -12.21 25.22
CA ALA A 227 9.59 -11.98 24.55
C ALA A 227 9.60 -10.66 23.76
N PHE A 228 8.51 -10.34 23.05
CA PHE A 228 8.37 -9.06 22.37
C PHE A 228 8.39 -7.87 23.34
N ARG A 229 7.69 -7.96 24.47
CA ARG A 229 7.69 -6.91 25.50
C ARG A 229 9.09 -6.68 26.09
N GLU A 230 9.87 -7.74 26.26
CA GLU A 230 11.27 -7.65 26.69
C GLU A 230 12.12 -6.99 25.61
N LYS A 231 11.99 -7.43 24.35
CA LYS A 231 12.67 -6.84 23.19
C LYS A 231 12.50 -5.32 23.14
N VAL A 232 11.25 -4.82 23.16
CA VAL A 232 10.98 -3.37 23.03
C VAL A 232 11.46 -2.53 24.23
N ARG A 233 11.67 -3.15 25.38
CA ARG A 233 12.24 -2.51 26.58
C ARG A 233 13.76 -2.54 26.63
N SER A 234 14.39 -3.34 25.79
CA SER A 234 15.84 -3.53 25.78
C SER A 234 16.59 -2.27 25.36
N GLU A 235 17.82 -2.11 25.84
CA GLU A 235 18.73 -1.06 25.38
C GLU A 235 19.10 -1.25 23.91
N ALA A 236 19.24 -2.51 23.47
CA ALA A 236 19.54 -2.85 22.09
C ALA A 236 18.48 -2.33 21.14
N PHE A 237 17.19 -2.55 21.43
CA PHE A 237 16.10 -2.03 20.59
C PHE A 237 16.05 -0.50 20.58
N ARG A 238 16.24 0.15 21.73
CA ARG A 238 16.31 1.61 21.78
C ARG A 238 17.47 2.17 20.97
N ALA A 239 18.63 1.52 21.01
CA ALA A 239 19.78 1.89 20.21
C ALA A 239 19.51 1.70 18.70
N GLU A 240 18.83 0.62 18.31
CA GLU A 240 18.42 0.38 16.92
C GLU A 240 17.46 1.47 16.41
N VAL A 241 16.45 1.84 17.21
CA VAL A 241 15.53 2.93 16.87
C VAL A 241 16.25 4.27 16.72
N ALA A 242 17.15 4.59 17.68
CA ALA A 242 17.94 5.82 17.61
C ALA A 242 18.85 5.85 16.38
N ALA A 243 19.49 4.74 16.05
CA ALA A 243 20.34 4.64 14.86
C ALA A 243 19.55 4.82 13.56
N LEU A 244 18.30 4.31 13.48
CA LEU A 244 17.42 4.50 12.34
C LEU A 244 17.00 5.98 12.22
N ASP A 245 16.61 6.64 13.32
CA ASP A 245 16.25 8.06 13.34
C ASP A 245 17.45 8.95 12.92
N ASP A 246 18.64 8.68 13.48
CA ASP A 246 19.86 9.39 13.12
C ASP A 246 20.20 9.22 11.62
N ARG A 247 20.03 8.01 11.07
CA ARG A 247 20.23 7.75 9.66
C ARG A 247 19.21 8.51 8.81
N PHE A 248 17.93 8.44 9.17
CA PHE A 248 16.86 9.16 8.49
C PHE A 248 17.15 10.67 8.46
N ARG A 249 17.47 11.28 9.60
CA ARG A 249 17.77 12.72 9.68
C ARG A 249 18.95 13.12 8.82
N ARG A 250 20.03 12.33 8.81
CA ARG A 250 21.21 12.61 7.97
C ARG A 250 20.87 12.56 6.47
N GLU A 251 20.19 11.49 6.05
CA GLU A 251 19.86 11.31 4.63
C GLU A 251 18.80 12.32 4.16
N PHE A 252 17.83 12.64 5.00
CA PHE A 252 16.81 13.64 4.72
C PHE A 252 17.42 15.07 4.62
N THR A 253 18.33 15.43 5.53
CA THR A 253 19.00 16.73 5.48
C THR A 253 19.93 16.86 4.27
N ALA A 254 20.56 15.77 3.85
CA ALA A 254 21.42 15.75 2.67
C ALA A 254 20.63 15.83 1.35
N ASN A 255 19.34 15.52 1.37
CA ASN A 255 18.50 15.45 0.17
C ASN A 255 17.10 16.03 0.46
N PRO A 256 17.01 17.39 0.62
CA PRO A 256 15.76 18.06 1.02
C PRO A 256 14.62 17.91 -0.01
N ASP A 257 14.93 17.48 -1.25
CA ASP A 257 13.92 17.15 -2.29
C ASP A 257 13.18 15.83 -2.03
N LEU A 258 13.53 15.12 -0.95
CA LEU A 258 12.71 14.05 -0.39
C LEU A 258 11.52 14.62 0.40
N SER A 259 10.87 15.66 -0.11
CA SER A 259 9.57 16.02 0.40
C SER A 259 8.68 14.78 0.24
N PHE A 260 8.23 14.22 1.35
CA PHE A 260 6.96 13.52 1.35
C PHE A 260 6.03 14.49 0.63
N ALA A 261 5.60 14.12 -0.57
CA ALA A 261 4.80 14.99 -1.40
C ALA A 261 3.72 15.62 -0.51
N GLU A 262 3.81 16.97 -0.41
CA GLU A 262 2.82 17.77 0.28
C GLU A 262 1.43 17.52 -0.28
#